data_aef6d3a2c8759f38595d296198c853cd
#
_entry.id   aef6d3a2c8759f38595d296198c853cd
#
_cell.length_a   1.000
_cell.length_b   1.000
_cell.length_c   1.000
_cell.angle_alpha   90.00
_cell.angle_beta   90.00
_cell.angle_gamma   90.00
#
_symmetry.space_group_name_H-M   'P 1'
#
loop_
_entity.id
_entity.type
_entity.pdbx_description
1 polymer ?
#
loop_
_entity_poly.entity_id
_entity_poly.type
_entity_poly.pdbx_seq_one_letter_code
_entity_poly.pdbx_strand_id
1 'polypeptide(L)'
;VTAQYRRGRRWARVIARAISATLALVAVAQAVFAGSFLGGRYDALMLHSAGAKVTTVLSVVQVVALVAVSRTGGPRWPVAAGALVTVLFVAEFASGELRLTGLHVPLGVLLVAGIFRLTASVWRLPLTASDRAQQQGVMR
;
A
#
# COMPACT_ATOMS: atom_id res chain seq x y z
N VAL A 1 11.31 -30.36 -3.43
CA VAL A 1 10.04 -29.68 -3.06
C VAL A 1 10.30 -28.54 -2.08
N THR A 2 11.14 -28.70 -1.08
CA THR A 2 11.37 -27.68 -0.01
C THR A 2 12.11 -26.42 -0.47
N ALA A 3 13.13 -26.53 -1.36
CA ALA A 3 13.90 -25.39 -1.85
C ALA A 3 13.08 -24.47 -2.76
N GLN A 4 12.29 -25.04 -3.67
CA GLN A 4 11.42 -24.29 -4.57
C GLN A 4 10.31 -23.54 -3.79
N TYR A 5 9.72 -24.17 -2.78
CA TYR A 5 8.72 -23.54 -1.91
C TYR A 5 9.31 -22.36 -1.10
N ARG A 6 10.53 -22.53 -0.56
CA ARG A 6 11.23 -21.44 0.15
C ARG A 6 11.53 -20.26 -0.77
N ARG A 7 11.93 -20.51 -2.01
CA ARG A 7 12.19 -19.49 -3.03
C ARG A 7 10.92 -18.71 -3.38
N GLY A 8 9.81 -19.40 -3.65
CA GLY A 8 8.52 -18.77 -3.94
C GLY A 8 8.04 -17.85 -2.81
N ARG A 9 8.16 -18.32 -1.56
CA ARG A 9 7.81 -17.53 -0.36
C ARG A 9 8.64 -16.25 -0.20
N ARG A 10 9.96 -16.33 -0.46
CA ARG A 10 10.84 -15.17 -0.43
C ARG A 10 10.44 -14.14 -1.49
N TRP A 11 10.24 -14.58 -2.73
CA TRP A 11 9.85 -13.69 -3.82
C TRP A 11 8.51 -13.03 -3.60
N ALA A 12 7.50 -13.75 -3.14
CA ALA A 12 6.19 -13.16 -2.82
C ALA A 12 6.32 -11.99 -1.83
N ARG A 13 7.17 -12.13 -0.79
CA ARG A 13 7.40 -11.07 0.20
C ARG A 13 8.22 -9.90 -0.36
N VAL A 14 9.24 -10.17 -1.17
CA VAL A 14 10.03 -9.12 -1.82
C VAL A 14 9.15 -8.29 -2.74
N ILE A 15 8.33 -8.92 -3.56
CA ILE A 15 7.38 -8.25 -4.46
C ILE A 15 6.36 -7.43 -3.65
N ALA A 16 5.77 -8.01 -2.60
CA ALA A 16 4.81 -7.29 -1.76
C ALA A 16 5.45 -6.06 -1.09
N ARG A 17 6.70 -6.14 -0.63
CA ARG A 17 7.44 -5.01 -0.08
C ARG A 17 7.68 -3.92 -1.13
N ALA A 18 8.13 -4.29 -2.33
CA ALA A 18 8.39 -3.36 -3.41
C ALA A 18 7.10 -2.61 -3.80
N ILE A 19 6.00 -3.34 -4.02
CA ILE A 19 4.70 -2.75 -4.37
C ILE A 19 4.20 -1.84 -3.25
N SER A 20 4.30 -2.26 -1.98
CA SER A 20 3.87 -1.44 -0.84
C SER A 20 4.70 -0.15 -0.72
N ALA A 21 6.02 -0.21 -0.94
CA ALA A 21 6.88 0.96 -0.93
C ALA A 21 6.54 1.91 -2.10
N THR A 22 6.33 1.37 -3.30
CA THR A 22 5.92 2.17 -4.46
C THR A 22 4.57 2.86 -4.20
N LEU A 23 3.59 2.14 -3.66
CA LEU A 23 2.29 2.71 -3.31
C LEU A 23 2.42 3.85 -2.28
N ALA A 24 3.27 3.68 -1.26
CA ALA A 24 3.54 4.72 -0.27
C ALA A 24 4.18 5.96 -0.90
N LEU A 25 5.16 5.79 -1.80
CA LEU A 25 5.80 6.90 -2.52
C LEU A 25 4.81 7.65 -3.41
N VAL A 26 3.97 6.92 -4.17
CA VAL A 26 2.94 7.53 -5.02
C VAL A 26 1.90 8.25 -4.17
N ALA A 27 1.51 7.72 -3.01
CA ALA A 27 0.59 8.38 -2.09
C ALA A 27 1.15 9.72 -1.55
N VAL A 28 2.46 9.78 -1.25
CA VAL A 28 3.13 11.04 -0.89
C VAL A 28 3.12 12.02 -2.07
N ALA A 29 3.42 11.55 -3.29
CA ALA A 29 3.37 12.40 -4.48
C ALA A 29 1.96 12.98 -4.70
N GLN A 30 0.89 12.19 -4.43
CA GLN A 30 -0.49 12.67 -4.49
C GLN A 30 -0.74 13.83 -3.51
N ALA A 31 -0.24 13.73 -2.28
CA ALA A 31 -0.36 14.81 -1.29
C ALA A 31 0.42 16.07 -1.74
N VAL A 32 1.60 15.90 -2.35
CA VAL A 32 2.38 17.03 -2.91
C VAL A 32 1.64 17.70 -4.07
N PHE A 33 1.05 16.92 -4.99
CA PHE A 33 0.29 17.49 -6.11
C PHE A 33 -0.97 18.22 -5.62
N ALA A 34 -1.71 17.65 -4.65
CA ALA A 34 -2.86 18.30 -4.04
C ALA A 34 -2.45 19.62 -3.35
N GLY A 35 -1.39 19.61 -2.55
CA GLY A 35 -0.86 20.82 -1.91
C GLY A 35 -0.40 21.87 -2.92
N SER A 36 0.26 21.46 -4.02
CA SER A 36 0.69 22.36 -5.09
C SER A 36 -0.52 23.01 -5.79
N PHE A 37 -1.57 22.24 -6.06
CA PHE A 37 -2.84 22.74 -6.61
C PHE A 37 -3.47 23.78 -5.69
N LEU A 38 -3.59 23.48 -4.40
CA LEU A 38 -4.13 24.41 -3.39
C LEU A 38 -3.26 25.68 -3.25
N GLY A 39 -1.96 25.57 -3.50
CA GLY A 39 -1.02 26.70 -3.58
C GLY A 39 -1.07 27.50 -4.89
N GLY A 40 -2.07 27.24 -5.77
CA GLY A 40 -2.29 28.01 -7.01
C GLY A 40 -1.63 27.42 -8.27
N ARG A 41 -0.98 26.25 -8.19
CA ARG A 41 -0.43 25.57 -9.37
C ARG A 41 -1.48 24.67 -10.01
N TYR A 42 -2.28 25.22 -10.90
CA TYR A 42 -3.41 24.53 -11.53
C TYR A 42 -2.99 23.34 -12.41
N ASP A 43 -1.77 23.33 -12.97
CA ASP A 43 -1.16 22.19 -13.68
C ASP A 43 -1.04 20.94 -12.80
N ALA A 44 -0.85 21.11 -11.49
CA ALA A 44 -0.74 20.01 -10.54
C ALA A 44 -2.05 19.20 -10.37
N LEU A 45 -3.21 19.79 -10.69
CA LEU A 45 -4.49 19.05 -10.65
C LEU A 45 -4.51 17.90 -11.65
N MET A 46 -3.97 18.10 -12.86
CA MET A 46 -3.88 17.04 -13.87
C MET A 46 -2.98 15.88 -13.39
N LEU A 47 -1.84 16.20 -12.75
CA LEU A 47 -0.94 15.21 -12.17
C LEU A 47 -1.59 14.46 -11.01
N HIS A 48 -2.34 15.17 -10.15
CA HIS A 48 -3.09 14.58 -9.06
C HIS A 48 -4.16 13.61 -9.59
N SER A 49 -4.96 14.02 -10.58
CA SER A 49 -6.00 13.15 -11.17
C SER A 49 -5.41 11.92 -11.86
N ALA A 50 -4.34 12.08 -12.63
CA ALA A 50 -3.64 10.96 -13.27
C ALA A 50 -3.06 9.99 -12.22
N GLY A 51 -2.41 10.55 -11.21
CA GLY A 51 -1.82 9.78 -10.12
C GLY A 51 -2.84 9.06 -9.26
N ALA A 52 -4.05 9.60 -9.07
CA ALA A 52 -5.14 8.93 -8.36
C ALA A 52 -5.54 7.60 -9.04
N LYS A 53 -5.59 7.59 -10.39
CA LYS A 53 -5.83 6.35 -11.17
C LYS A 53 -4.71 5.33 -10.98
N VAL A 54 -3.45 5.79 -11.05
CA VAL A 54 -2.28 4.94 -10.81
C VAL A 54 -2.29 4.36 -9.41
N THR A 55 -2.60 5.16 -8.40
CA THR A 55 -2.66 4.72 -7.00
C THR A 55 -3.75 3.66 -6.80
N THR A 56 -4.92 3.84 -7.41
CA THR A 56 -6.01 2.85 -7.34
C THR A 56 -5.58 1.52 -7.98
N VAL A 57 -4.97 1.54 -9.15
CA VAL A 57 -4.46 0.31 -9.80
C VAL A 57 -3.39 -0.36 -8.94
N LEU A 58 -2.43 0.41 -8.42
CA LEU A 58 -1.37 -0.12 -7.55
C LEU A 58 -1.94 -0.74 -6.27
N SER A 59 -3.03 -0.19 -5.71
CA SER A 59 -3.67 -0.77 -4.52
C SER A 59 -4.26 -2.15 -4.80
N VAL A 60 -4.86 -2.35 -5.97
CA VAL A 60 -5.34 -3.68 -6.40
C VAL A 60 -4.16 -4.66 -6.58
N VAL A 61 -3.09 -4.22 -7.25
CA VAL A 61 -1.87 -5.03 -7.43
C VAL A 61 -1.26 -5.41 -6.08
N GLN A 62 -1.31 -4.49 -5.10
CA GLN A 62 -0.88 -4.77 -3.73
C GLN A 62 -1.71 -5.89 -3.09
N VAL A 63 -3.05 -5.87 -3.22
CA VAL A 63 -3.91 -6.95 -2.69
C VAL A 63 -3.52 -8.29 -3.30
N VAL A 64 -3.29 -8.36 -4.62
CA VAL A 64 -2.85 -9.60 -5.30
C VAL A 64 -1.52 -10.10 -4.73
N ALA A 65 -0.54 -9.19 -4.54
CA ALA A 65 0.73 -9.55 -3.94
C ALA A 65 0.59 -10.05 -2.49
N LEU A 66 -0.30 -9.44 -1.70
CA LEU A 66 -0.59 -9.86 -0.32
C LEU A 66 -1.30 -11.23 -0.28
N VAL A 67 -2.18 -11.52 -1.24
CA VAL A 67 -2.78 -12.86 -1.43
C VAL A 67 -1.68 -13.89 -1.72
N ALA A 68 -0.72 -13.59 -2.59
CA ALA A 68 0.41 -14.48 -2.85
C ALA A 68 1.24 -14.74 -1.57
N VAL A 69 1.47 -13.71 -0.75
CA VAL A 69 2.14 -13.85 0.56
C VAL A 69 1.33 -14.77 1.48
N SER A 70 0.02 -14.60 1.57
CA SER A 70 -0.84 -15.43 2.44
C SER A 70 -0.87 -16.89 1.98
N ARG A 71 -0.92 -17.15 0.67
CA ARG A 71 -0.89 -18.50 0.09
C ARG A 71 0.45 -19.23 0.29
N THR A 72 1.52 -18.47 0.49
CA THR A 72 2.85 -19.01 0.79
C THR A 72 3.15 -19.10 2.29
N GLY A 73 2.12 -19.16 3.13
CA GLY A 73 2.22 -19.31 4.59
C GLY A 73 2.49 -18.00 5.35
N GLY A 74 2.17 -16.84 4.76
CA GLY A 74 2.11 -15.56 5.44
C GLY A 74 0.78 -15.33 6.16
N PRO A 75 0.68 -14.28 6.99
CA PRO A 75 -0.57 -13.92 7.66
C PRO A 75 -1.62 -13.46 6.65
N ARG A 76 -2.91 -13.60 6.99
CA ARG A 76 -4.04 -13.22 6.15
C ARG A 76 -4.54 -11.80 6.38
N TRP A 77 -4.29 -11.24 7.58
CA TRP A 77 -4.78 -9.90 7.92
C TRP A 77 -4.29 -8.78 6.98
N PRO A 78 -3.04 -8.82 6.39
CA PRO A 78 -2.64 -7.78 5.45
C PRO A 78 -3.48 -7.77 4.17
N VAL A 79 -4.05 -8.92 3.78
CA VAL A 79 -4.97 -9.00 2.63
C VAL A 79 -6.24 -8.21 2.92
N ALA A 80 -6.84 -8.40 4.09
CA ALA A 80 -8.04 -7.67 4.50
C ALA A 80 -7.75 -6.16 4.63
N ALA A 81 -6.61 -5.80 5.22
CA ALA A 81 -6.19 -4.40 5.33
C ALA A 81 -5.93 -3.77 3.95
N GLY A 82 -5.27 -4.48 3.04
CA GLY A 82 -5.06 -4.01 1.67
C GLY A 82 -6.37 -3.86 0.89
N ALA A 83 -7.30 -4.81 1.04
CA ALA A 83 -8.63 -4.72 0.43
C ALA A 83 -9.41 -3.51 0.96
N LEU A 84 -9.38 -3.25 2.27
CA LEU A 84 -9.98 -2.05 2.86
C LEU A 84 -9.36 -0.77 2.29
N VAL A 85 -8.03 -0.68 2.22
CA VAL A 85 -7.34 0.46 1.60
C VAL A 85 -7.78 0.66 0.16
N THR A 86 -7.93 -0.42 -0.63
CA THR A 86 -8.39 -0.34 -2.02
C THR A 86 -9.83 0.20 -2.11
N VAL A 87 -10.74 -0.28 -1.26
CA VAL A 87 -12.12 0.23 -1.20
C VAL A 87 -12.14 1.72 -0.84
N LEU A 88 -11.33 2.13 0.12
CA LEU A 88 -11.21 3.53 0.52
C LEU A 88 -10.59 4.39 -0.60
N PHE A 89 -9.69 3.86 -1.43
CA PHE A 89 -9.21 4.58 -2.63
C PHE A 89 -10.31 4.82 -3.65
N VAL A 90 -11.19 3.84 -3.87
CA VAL A 90 -12.34 4.01 -4.76
C VAL A 90 -13.28 5.10 -4.21
N ALA A 91 -13.54 5.09 -2.90
CA ALA A 91 -14.34 6.12 -2.24
C ALA A 91 -13.68 7.50 -2.33
N GLU A 92 -12.35 7.57 -2.13
CA GLU A 92 -11.56 8.79 -2.26
C GLU A 92 -11.62 9.35 -3.67
N PHE A 93 -11.42 8.50 -4.69
CA PHE A 93 -11.54 8.88 -6.09
C PHE A 93 -12.94 9.44 -6.39
N ALA A 94 -14.00 8.72 -5.97
CA ALA A 94 -15.38 9.16 -6.18
C ALA A 94 -15.67 10.50 -5.46
N SER A 95 -15.17 10.69 -4.23
CA SER A 95 -15.35 11.94 -3.49
C SER A 95 -14.68 13.13 -4.19
N GLY A 96 -13.52 12.91 -4.83
CA GLY A 96 -12.83 13.91 -5.64
C GLY A 96 -13.61 14.29 -6.89
N GLU A 97 -14.10 13.30 -7.66
CA GLU A 97 -14.92 13.53 -8.86
C GLU A 97 -16.23 14.26 -8.52
N LEU A 98 -16.84 13.94 -7.38
CA LEU A 98 -18.07 14.58 -6.90
C LEU A 98 -17.80 15.94 -6.21
N ARG A 99 -16.54 16.38 -6.15
CA ARG A 99 -16.12 17.64 -5.50
C ARG A 99 -16.51 17.76 -4.02
N LEU A 100 -16.58 16.62 -3.33
CA LEU A 100 -16.88 16.54 -1.89
C LEU A 100 -15.60 16.82 -1.07
N THR A 101 -15.07 18.03 -1.17
CA THR A 101 -13.76 18.41 -0.60
C THR A 101 -13.70 18.15 0.92
N GLY A 102 -14.80 18.38 1.64
CA GLY A 102 -14.89 18.13 3.08
C GLY A 102 -14.76 16.65 3.47
N LEU A 103 -15.02 15.71 2.54
CA LEU A 103 -14.80 14.26 2.73
C LEU A 103 -13.45 13.85 2.12
N HIS A 104 -13.16 14.32 0.91
CA HIS A 104 -11.97 13.99 0.14
C HIS A 104 -10.67 14.25 0.93
N VAL A 105 -10.51 15.43 1.49
CA VAL A 105 -9.26 15.78 2.20
C VAL A 105 -9.03 14.93 3.46
N PRO A 106 -9.98 14.77 4.39
CA PRO A 106 -9.77 13.88 5.55
C PRO A 106 -9.56 12.43 5.18
N LEU A 107 -10.28 11.92 4.18
CA LEU A 107 -10.15 10.54 3.74
C LEU A 107 -8.77 10.30 3.11
N GLY A 108 -8.26 11.25 2.31
CA GLY A 108 -6.91 11.21 1.75
C GLY A 108 -5.82 11.14 2.83
N VAL A 109 -5.95 11.91 3.90
CA VAL A 109 -5.01 11.88 5.05
C VAL A 109 -5.06 10.51 5.73
N LEU A 110 -6.24 9.95 5.97
CA LEU A 110 -6.41 8.62 6.57
C LEU A 110 -5.82 7.52 5.68
N LEU A 111 -6.00 7.63 4.36
CA LEU A 111 -5.42 6.70 3.39
C LEU A 111 -3.90 6.73 3.42
N VAL A 112 -3.27 7.89 3.40
CA VAL A 112 -1.81 8.02 3.51
C VAL A 112 -1.32 7.33 4.78
N ALA A 113 -1.91 7.62 5.94
CA ALA A 113 -1.56 6.98 7.20
C ALA A 113 -1.75 5.45 7.17
N GLY A 114 -2.87 4.98 6.60
CA GLY A 114 -3.18 3.56 6.43
C GLY A 114 -2.15 2.83 5.56
N ILE A 115 -1.76 3.44 4.43
CA ILE A 115 -0.74 2.90 3.52
C ILE A 115 0.61 2.78 4.23
N PHE A 116 1.05 3.80 4.94
CA PHE A 116 2.32 3.75 5.69
C PHE A 116 2.30 2.65 6.76
N ARG A 117 1.19 2.54 7.50
CA ARG A 117 1.03 1.48 8.49
C ARG A 117 1.05 0.08 7.86
N LEU A 118 0.35 -0.11 6.73
CA LEU A 118 0.34 -1.38 6.01
C LEU A 118 1.73 -1.70 5.45
N THR A 119 2.40 -0.72 4.84
CA THR A 119 3.78 -0.86 4.34
C THR A 119 4.72 -1.28 5.45
N ALA A 120 4.74 -0.59 6.59
CA ALA A 120 5.57 -0.94 7.74
C ALA A 120 5.30 -2.37 8.23
N SER A 121 4.04 -2.78 8.22
CA SER A 121 3.64 -4.15 8.62
C SER A 121 4.15 -5.21 7.64
N VAL A 122 4.05 -4.95 6.33
CA VAL A 122 4.57 -5.84 5.28
C VAL A 122 6.10 -5.97 5.37
N TRP A 123 6.80 -4.90 5.70
CA TRP A 123 8.25 -4.91 5.87
C TRP A 123 8.72 -5.69 7.10
N ARG A 124 7.90 -5.78 8.14
CA ARG A 124 8.17 -6.59 9.34
C ARG A 124 7.99 -8.10 9.13
N LEU A 125 7.39 -8.53 8.01
CA LEU A 125 7.24 -9.96 7.73
C LEU A 125 8.60 -10.59 7.46
N PRO A 126 9.00 -11.68 8.15
CA PRO A 126 10.32 -12.29 7.99
C PRO A 126 10.49 -12.86 6.58
N LEU A 127 11.60 -12.57 5.89
CA LEU A 127 11.88 -13.07 4.54
C LEU A 127 12.24 -14.56 4.55
N THR A 128 12.96 -15.00 5.60
CA THR A 128 13.47 -16.37 5.75
C THR A 128 13.04 -17.00 7.08
N ALA A 129 13.30 -18.30 7.25
CA ALA A 129 13.06 -18.96 8.51
C ALA A 129 14.07 -18.54 9.59
N SER A 130 15.30 -18.20 9.20
CA SER A 130 16.34 -17.67 10.07
C SER A 130 15.98 -16.32 10.68
N ASP A 131 15.36 -15.42 9.90
CA ASP A 131 14.90 -14.12 10.40
C ASP A 131 13.83 -14.29 11.50
N ARG A 132 13.00 -15.33 11.42
CA ARG A 132 12.02 -15.67 12.48
C ARG A 132 12.69 -16.10 13.77
N ALA A 133 13.72 -16.94 13.71
CA ALA A 133 14.44 -17.40 14.88
C ALA A 133 15.14 -16.25 15.59
N GLN A 134 15.74 -15.32 14.84
CA GLN A 134 16.34 -14.11 15.41
C GLN A 134 15.33 -13.20 16.09
N GLN A 135 14.15 -12.97 15.49
CA GLN A 135 13.09 -12.16 16.11
C GLN A 135 12.55 -12.79 17.41
N GLN A 136 12.50 -14.11 17.50
CA GLN A 136 12.09 -14.82 18.72
C GLN A 136 13.17 -14.82 19.78
N GLY A 137 14.46 -14.82 19.41
CA GLY A 137 15.59 -14.77 20.33
C GLY A 137 15.78 -13.40 21.01
N VAL A 138 15.40 -12.30 20.34
CA VAL A 138 15.46 -10.93 20.88
C VAL A 138 14.33 -10.63 21.88
N MET A 139 13.25 -11.43 21.88
CA MET A 139 12.09 -11.27 22.78
C MET A 139 12.17 -12.12 24.06
N ARG A 140 13.27 -12.86 24.27
CA ARG A 140 13.56 -13.62 25.50
C ARG A 140 14.66 -12.95 26.30
#